data_b76cec7123659508db27d59695a96698
#
_entry.id   b76cec7123659508db27d59695a96698
#
_cell.length_a   1.000
_cell.length_b   1.000
_cell.length_c   1.000
_cell.angle_alpha   90.00
_cell.angle_beta   90.00
_cell.angle_gamma   90.00
#
_symmetry.space_group_name_H-M   'P 1'
#
loop_
_entity.id
_entity.type
_entity.pdbx_description
1 polymer ?
#
loop_
_entity_poly.entity_id
_entity_poly.type
_entity_poly.pdbx_seq_one_letter_code
_entity_poly.pdbx_strand_id
1 'polypeptide(L)'
;MEPLLELSDVVKEFSSPPPVRPLDGLSMVVPPSTMIAVTGVSGKGKSTLLNVMGGLLRPEAGCVRYRKVDLTQATAAQLDAIHRHGIGFVFQTPYLFQALTAYENLELALRASGEKVARDRIFEMLEKLGLDERAEHLPSALSAGQKRRLVLGRALL
;
A
#
# COMPACT_ATOMS: atom_id res chain seq x y z
N MET A 1 2.24 -20.95 -13.07
CA MET A 1 2.21 -20.36 -11.72
C MET A 1 1.08 -19.32 -11.73
N GLU A 2 0.18 -19.37 -10.76
CA GLU A 2 -0.95 -18.42 -10.70
C GLU A 2 -0.43 -17.00 -10.40
N PRO A 3 -0.89 -15.96 -11.12
CA PRO A 3 -0.43 -14.60 -10.89
C PRO A 3 -0.87 -14.09 -9.51
N LEU A 4 -0.04 -13.23 -8.91
CA LEU A 4 -0.38 -12.54 -7.68
C LEU A 4 -1.42 -11.44 -7.94
N LEU A 5 -1.22 -10.70 -9.02
CA LEU A 5 -2.12 -9.62 -9.45
C LEU A 5 -2.22 -9.64 -10.98
N GLU A 6 -3.43 -9.42 -11.49
CA GLU A 6 -3.74 -9.36 -12.92
C GLU A 6 -4.65 -8.18 -13.22
N LEU A 7 -4.31 -7.42 -14.23
CA LEU A 7 -5.12 -6.35 -14.81
C LEU A 7 -5.50 -6.74 -16.23
N SER A 8 -6.77 -6.58 -16.59
CA SER A 8 -7.29 -6.87 -17.94
C SER A 8 -8.11 -5.68 -18.43
N ASP A 9 -7.64 -5.04 -19.50
CA ASP A 9 -8.27 -3.93 -20.22
C ASP A 9 -8.76 -2.79 -19.29
N VAL A 10 -7.93 -2.45 -18.32
CA VAL A 10 -8.25 -1.48 -17.26
C VAL A 10 -8.28 -0.07 -17.81
N VAL A 11 -9.41 0.61 -17.65
CA VAL A 11 -9.60 2.02 -17.99
C VAL A 11 -9.89 2.81 -16.73
N LYS A 12 -9.15 3.92 -16.53
CA LYS A 12 -9.43 4.91 -15.49
C LYS A 12 -9.49 6.28 -16.08
N GLU A 13 -10.63 6.97 -15.87
CA GLU A 13 -10.86 8.33 -16.32
C GLU A 13 -11.28 9.24 -15.16
N PHE A 14 -10.82 10.47 -15.18
CA PHE A 14 -11.25 11.52 -14.27
C PHE A 14 -12.02 12.58 -15.06
N SER A 15 -13.26 12.86 -14.64
CA SER A 15 -14.19 13.76 -15.31
C SER A 15 -13.85 15.26 -15.15
N SER A 16 -12.74 15.63 -14.51
CA SER A 16 -12.30 17.03 -14.40
C SER A 16 -12.09 17.64 -15.78
N PRO A 17 -12.60 18.84 -16.09
CA PRO A 17 -12.41 19.47 -17.38
C PRO A 17 -10.97 20.04 -17.52
N PRO A 18 -10.24 19.67 -18.59
CA PRO A 18 -10.56 18.61 -19.55
C PRO A 18 -10.44 17.22 -18.94
N PRO A 19 -11.24 16.22 -19.39
CA PRO A 19 -11.18 14.87 -18.89
C PRO A 19 -9.79 14.26 -19.12
N VAL A 20 -9.30 13.53 -18.14
CA VAL A 20 -7.98 12.88 -18.19
C VAL A 20 -8.15 11.38 -18.02
N ARG A 21 -7.59 10.60 -18.96
CA ARG A 21 -7.64 9.14 -18.93
C ARG A 21 -6.21 8.58 -18.72
N PRO A 22 -5.75 8.48 -17.46
CA PRO A 22 -4.41 8.00 -17.15
C PRO A 22 -4.18 6.51 -17.41
N LEU A 23 -5.24 5.70 -17.42
CA LEU A 23 -5.20 4.30 -17.82
C LEU A 23 -6.21 4.09 -18.95
N ASP A 24 -5.75 3.54 -20.08
CA ASP A 24 -6.56 3.35 -21.28
C ASP A 24 -6.31 1.95 -21.86
N GLY A 25 -7.13 0.99 -21.43
CA GLY A 25 -7.04 -0.41 -21.86
C GLY A 25 -5.77 -1.13 -21.36
N LEU A 26 -5.29 -0.80 -20.15
CA LEU A 26 -4.05 -1.36 -19.64
C LEU A 26 -4.26 -2.80 -19.16
N SER A 27 -3.43 -3.72 -19.69
CA SER A 27 -3.37 -5.11 -19.26
C SER A 27 -1.96 -5.46 -18.80
N MET A 28 -1.83 -6.12 -17.64
CA MET A 28 -0.56 -6.59 -17.12
C MET A 28 -0.74 -7.73 -16.11
N VAL A 29 0.31 -8.51 -15.92
CA VAL A 29 0.36 -9.61 -14.95
C VAL A 29 1.55 -9.40 -14.00
N VAL A 30 1.31 -9.55 -12.72
CA VAL A 30 2.33 -9.52 -11.67
C VAL A 30 2.49 -10.93 -11.11
N PRO A 31 3.60 -11.61 -11.36
CA PRO A 31 3.91 -12.91 -10.76
C PRO A 31 4.16 -12.75 -9.24
N PRO A 32 3.98 -13.81 -8.43
CA PRO A 32 4.42 -13.79 -7.04
C PRO A 32 5.93 -13.62 -6.92
N SER A 33 6.37 -13.08 -5.80
CA SER A 33 7.80 -12.87 -5.47
C SER A 33 8.57 -12.04 -6.50
N THR A 34 7.90 -11.11 -7.18
CA THR A 34 8.48 -10.26 -8.22
C THR A 34 8.46 -8.81 -7.79
N MET A 35 9.56 -8.09 -8.04
CA MET A 35 9.62 -6.63 -7.91
C MET A 35 9.36 -6.00 -9.28
N ILE A 36 8.37 -5.11 -9.36
CA ILE A 36 8.05 -4.35 -10.58
C ILE A 36 8.28 -2.86 -10.33
N ALA A 37 9.04 -2.22 -11.20
CA ALA A 37 9.22 -0.78 -11.20
C ALA A 37 8.34 -0.14 -12.28
N VAL A 38 7.42 0.74 -11.87
CA VAL A 38 6.61 1.55 -12.79
C VAL A 38 7.31 2.88 -13.01
N THR A 39 7.85 3.08 -14.21
CA THR A 39 8.61 4.29 -14.60
C THR A 39 7.85 5.13 -15.60
N GLY A 40 8.24 6.38 -15.75
CA GLY A 40 7.68 7.31 -16.73
C GLY A 40 7.59 8.75 -16.21
N VAL A 41 7.22 9.66 -17.09
CA VAL A 41 7.11 11.11 -16.80
C VAL A 41 6.07 11.37 -15.71
N SER A 42 6.28 12.43 -14.92
CA SER A 42 5.31 12.85 -13.89
C SER A 42 3.93 13.14 -14.50
N GLY A 43 2.86 12.85 -13.77
CA GLY A 43 1.48 13.06 -14.23
C GLY A 43 0.92 12.00 -15.21
N LYS A 44 1.71 11.00 -15.63
CA LYS A 44 1.30 9.97 -16.60
C LYS A 44 0.62 8.73 -15.96
N GLY A 45 -0.06 8.88 -14.82
CA GLY A 45 -0.92 7.82 -14.29
C GLY A 45 -0.25 6.75 -13.41
N LYS A 46 1.06 6.86 -13.08
CA LYS A 46 1.76 5.85 -12.26
C LYS A 46 1.09 5.63 -10.89
N SER A 47 0.79 6.71 -10.18
CA SER A 47 0.09 6.63 -8.88
C SER A 47 -1.34 6.14 -9.03
N THR A 48 -2.02 6.52 -10.12
CA THR A 48 -3.35 6.00 -10.44
C THR A 48 -3.31 4.49 -10.66
N LEU A 49 -2.32 4.01 -11.41
CA LEU A 49 -2.11 2.57 -11.61
C LEU A 49 -1.93 1.84 -10.28
N LEU A 50 -1.03 2.30 -9.41
CA LEU A 50 -0.80 1.67 -8.11
C LEU A 50 -2.05 1.68 -7.21
N ASN A 51 -2.83 2.77 -7.23
CA ASN A 51 -4.08 2.86 -6.48
C ASN A 51 -5.15 1.90 -7.02
N VAL A 52 -5.23 1.74 -8.34
CA VAL A 52 -6.13 0.78 -8.98
C VAL A 52 -5.69 -0.66 -8.70
N MET A 53 -4.41 -0.96 -8.81
CA MET A 53 -3.82 -2.27 -8.48
C MET A 53 -4.09 -2.67 -7.03
N GLY A 54 -4.03 -1.72 -6.11
CA GLY A 54 -4.27 -1.96 -4.69
C GLY A 54 -5.76 -1.93 -4.28
N GLY A 55 -6.69 -1.68 -5.20
CA GLY A 55 -8.11 -1.58 -4.89
C GLY A 55 -8.52 -0.31 -4.13
N LEU A 56 -7.64 0.70 -4.05
CA LEU A 56 -7.97 2.02 -3.48
C LEU A 56 -8.80 2.88 -4.44
N LEU A 57 -8.71 2.57 -5.74
CA LEU A 57 -9.42 3.30 -6.78
C LEU A 57 -10.07 2.31 -7.74
N ARG A 58 -11.38 2.42 -7.95
CA ARG A 58 -12.08 1.59 -8.93
C ARG A 58 -11.86 2.11 -10.35
N PRO A 59 -11.56 1.24 -11.33
CA PRO A 59 -11.56 1.60 -12.74
C PRO A 59 -12.99 1.76 -13.27
N GLU A 60 -13.17 2.48 -14.37
CA GLU A 60 -14.42 2.61 -15.11
C GLU A 60 -14.71 1.37 -15.98
N ALA A 61 -13.66 0.68 -16.44
CA ALA A 61 -13.78 -0.56 -17.20
C ALA A 61 -12.58 -1.47 -16.95
N GLY A 62 -12.73 -2.73 -17.36
CA GLY A 62 -11.71 -3.76 -17.14
C GLY A 62 -11.84 -4.45 -15.78
N CYS A 63 -10.88 -5.30 -15.48
CA CYS A 63 -10.86 -6.11 -14.27
C CYS A 63 -9.50 -6.05 -13.60
N VAL A 64 -9.49 -6.03 -12.26
CA VAL A 64 -8.28 -6.15 -11.44
C VAL A 64 -8.46 -7.31 -10.49
N ARG A 65 -7.64 -8.35 -10.62
CA ARG A 65 -7.68 -9.52 -9.73
C ARG A 65 -6.44 -9.58 -8.85
N TYR A 66 -6.66 -9.65 -7.55
CA TYR A 66 -5.64 -10.01 -6.57
C TYR A 66 -5.85 -11.47 -6.20
N ARG A 67 -4.90 -12.34 -6.58
CA ARG A 67 -5.08 -13.80 -6.51
C ARG A 67 -6.38 -14.18 -7.25
N LYS A 68 -7.36 -14.73 -6.54
CA LYS A 68 -8.67 -15.15 -7.11
C LYS A 68 -9.79 -14.12 -6.91
N VAL A 69 -9.52 -13.01 -6.22
CA VAL A 69 -10.53 -12.00 -5.89
C VAL A 69 -10.51 -10.88 -6.91
N ASP A 70 -11.64 -10.62 -7.53
CA ASP A 70 -11.84 -9.46 -8.39
C ASP A 70 -12.05 -8.20 -7.54
N LEU A 71 -11.05 -7.32 -7.48
CA LEU A 71 -11.09 -6.08 -6.69
C LEU A 71 -12.11 -5.08 -7.26
N THR A 72 -12.45 -5.18 -8.54
CA THR A 72 -13.41 -4.27 -9.18
C THR A 72 -14.84 -4.54 -8.72
N GLN A 73 -15.13 -5.77 -8.33
CA GLN A 73 -16.44 -6.22 -7.84
C GLN A 73 -16.46 -6.46 -6.31
N ALA A 74 -15.31 -6.34 -5.66
CA ALA A 74 -15.19 -6.64 -4.24
C ALA A 74 -16.04 -5.68 -3.39
N THR A 75 -16.67 -6.24 -2.37
CA THR A 75 -17.36 -5.47 -1.33
C THR A 75 -16.36 -4.72 -0.45
N ALA A 76 -16.80 -3.72 0.30
CA ALA A 76 -15.94 -3.01 1.26
C ALA A 76 -15.29 -3.98 2.26
N ALA A 77 -16.05 -4.94 2.78
CA ALA A 77 -15.53 -5.94 3.73
C ALA A 77 -14.44 -6.84 3.10
N GLN A 78 -14.58 -7.22 1.83
CA GLN A 78 -13.57 -7.98 1.12
C GLN A 78 -12.29 -7.16 0.87
N LEU A 79 -12.44 -5.89 0.48
CA LEU A 79 -11.29 -4.98 0.32
C LEU A 79 -10.58 -4.75 1.66
N ASP A 80 -11.33 -4.54 2.74
CA ASP A 80 -10.77 -4.39 4.09
C ASP A 80 -9.95 -5.62 4.50
N ALA A 81 -10.45 -6.83 4.24
CA ALA A 81 -9.72 -8.06 4.53
C ALA A 81 -8.42 -8.17 3.71
N ILE A 82 -8.46 -7.79 2.43
CA ILE A 82 -7.29 -7.78 1.55
C ILE A 82 -6.27 -6.74 2.02
N HIS A 83 -6.71 -5.55 2.41
CA HIS A 83 -5.81 -4.49 2.90
C HIS A 83 -5.21 -4.83 4.28
N ARG A 84 -5.91 -5.60 5.10
CA ARG A 84 -5.36 -6.05 6.40
C ARG A 84 -4.28 -7.10 6.28
N HIS A 85 -4.40 -8.02 5.32
CA HIS A 85 -3.59 -9.24 5.31
C HIS A 85 -2.89 -9.53 3.99
N GLY A 86 -3.09 -8.71 2.97
CA GLY A 86 -2.63 -9.03 1.62
C GLY A 86 -1.89 -7.91 0.90
N ILE A 87 -2.30 -6.67 1.04
CA ILE A 87 -1.71 -5.54 0.31
C ILE A 87 -1.35 -4.42 1.27
N GLY A 88 -0.05 -4.20 1.46
CA GLY A 88 0.47 -3.06 2.20
C GLY A 88 0.74 -1.85 1.29
N PHE A 89 0.49 -0.64 1.79
CA PHE A 89 0.72 0.61 1.07
C PHE A 89 1.79 1.47 1.72
N VAL A 90 2.72 1.93 0.89
CA VAL A 90 3.70 2.96 1.25
C VAL A 90 3.51 4.15 0.32
N PHE A 91 2.97 5.24 0.83
CA PHE A 91 2.74 6.46 0.06
C PHE A 91 3.99 7.36 0.02
N GLN A 92 4.04 8.26 -0.98
CA GLN A 92 5.12 9.23 -1.12
C GLN A 92 5.23 10.13 0.13
N THR A 93 4.10 10.57 0.68
CA THR A 93 4.05 11.28 1.96
C THR A 93 3.93 10.24 3.08
N PRO A 94 4.83 10.24 4.06
CA PRO A 94 4.75 9.32 5.19
C PRO A 94 3.58 9.71 6.11
N TYR A 95 2.44 9.05 5.96
CA TYR A 95 1.29 9.25 6.84
C TYR A 95 1.52 8.51 8.17
N LEU A 96 2.27 9.13 9.06
CA LEU A 96 2.46 8.67 10.44
C LEU A 96 1.50 9.40 11.38
N PHE A 97 1.05 8.70 12.40
CA PHE A 97 0.28 9.31 13.49
C PHE A 97 1.24 10.14 14.33
N GLN A 98 1.11 11.47 14.25
CA GLN A 98 2.07 12.42 14.81
C GLN A 98 2.10 12.41 16.34
N ALA A 99 1.00 12.01 16.99
CA ALA A 99 0.86 11.90 18.43
C ALA A 99 1.34 10.55 19.00
N LEU A 100 1.72 9.61 18.14
CA LEU A 100 2.18 8.27 18.51
C LEU A 100 3.68 8.15 18.26
N THR A 101 4.38 7.47 19.17
CA THR A 101 5.81 7.13 19.02
C THR A 101 6.04 6.21 17.82
N ALA A 102 7.30 5.93 17.48
CA ALA A 102 7.64 4.96 16.44
C ALA A 102 7.10 3.56 16.79
N TYR A 103 7.26 3.14 18.04
CA TYR A 103 6.69 1.88 18.55
C TYR A 103 5.17 1.84 18.41
N GLU A 104 4.47 2.87 18.88
CA GLU A 104 3.00 2.93 18.85
C GLU A 104 2.44 3.00 17.41
N ASN A 105 3.16 3.62 16.47
CA ASN A 105 2.80 3.59 15.06
C ASN A 105 2.83 2.17 14.47
N LEU A 106 3.78 1.32 14.88
CA LEU A 106 3.84 -0.09 14.50
C LEU A 106 2.80 -0.94 15.26
N GLU A 107 2.63 -0.68 16.55
CA GLU A 107 1.62 -1.36 17.38
C GLU A 107 0.21 -1.17 16.80
N LEU A 108 -0.11 0.06 16.36
CA LEU A 108 -1.40 0.36 15.76
C LEU A 108 -1.64 -0.44 14.47
N ALA A 109 -0.59 -0.70 13.68
CA ALA A 109 -0.72 -1.54 12.48
C ALA A 109 -1.10 -2.98 12.84
N LEU A 110 -0.46 -3.58 13.84
CA LEU A 110 -0.83 -4.92 14.35
C LEU A 110 -2.24 -4.95 14.92
N ARG A 111 -2.66 -3.93 15.67
CA ARG A 111 -4.05 -3.84 16.17
C ARG A 111 -5.05 -3.74 15.03
N ALA A 112 -4.74 -2.97 13.98
CA ALA A 112 -5.61 -2.79 12.82
C ALA A 112 -5.74 -4.06 11.98
N SER A 113 -4.71 -4.92 11.91
CA SER A 113 -4.78 -6.21 11.24
C SER A 113 -5.61 -7.24 12.04
N GLY A 114 -5.95 -6.96 13.31
CA GLY A 114 -6.66 -7.89 14.20
C GLY A 114 -5.75 -8.93 14.84
N GLU A 115 -4.45 -8.81 14.66
CA GLU A 115 -3.47 -9.69 15.30
C GLU A 115 -3.24 -9.31 16.77
N LYS A 116 -2.82 -10.29 17.58
CA LYS A 116 -2.36 -9.99 18.94
C LYS A 116 -1.10 -9.13 18.86
N VAL A 117 -1.10 -8.04 19.60
CA VAL A 117 0.07 -7.21 19.77
C VAL A 117 1.17 -8.01 20.46
N ALA A 118 2.18 -8.38 19.72
CA ALA A 118 3.39 -9.04 20.22
C ALA A 118 4.51 -7.98 20.29
N ARG A 119 4.91 -7.62 21.51
CA ARG A 119 5.95 -6.62 21.75
C ARG A 119 7.25 -6.98 21.06
N ASP A 120 7.64 -8.24 21.11
CA ASP A 120 8.88 -8.74 20.52
C ASP A 120 8.88 -8.55 19.00
N ARG A 121 7.75 -8.82 18.32
CA ARG A 121 7.60 -8.61 16.87
C ARG A 121 7.77 -7.14 16.47
N ILE A 122 7.30 -6.22 17.32
CA ILE A 122 7.47 -4.78 17.08
C ILE A 122 8.95 -4.39 17.22
N PHE A 123 9.63 -4.86 18.26
CA PHE A 123 11.05 -4.57 18.46
C PHE A 123 11.93 -5.19 17.38
N GLU A 124 11.67 -6.44 16.96
CA GLU A 124 12.34 -7.05 15.82
C GLU A 124 12.15 -6.22 14.52
N MET A 125 10.96 -5.66 14.31
CA MET A 125 10.73 -4.79 13.16
C MET A 125 11.51 -3.48 13.31
N LEU A 126 11.51 -2.84 14.48
CA LEU A 126 12.29 -1.62 14.73
C LEU A 126 13.78 -1.84 14.49
N GLU A 127 14.32 -2.95 14.95
CA GLU A 127 15.71 -3.35 14.72
C GLU A 127 16.02 -3.51 13.22
N LYS A 128 15.18 -4.26 12.48
CA LYS A 128 15.30 -4.41 11.01
C LYS A 128 15.26 -3.08 10.26
N LEU A 129 14.55 -2.09 10.80
CA LEU A 129 14.47 -0.75 10.25
C LEU A 129 15.61 0.17 10.71
N GLY A 130 16.44 -0.25 11.68
CA GLY A 130 17.44 0.59 12.34
C GLY A 130 16.78 1.75 13.09
N LEU A 131 15.72 1.45 13.85
CA LEU A 131 14.91 2.40 14.63
C LEU A 131 14.71 1.95 16.09
N ASP A 132 15.42 0.94 16.55
CA ASP A 132 15.34 0.39 17.90
C ASP A 132 15.62 1.44 18.97
N GLU A 133 16.69 2.24 18.82
CA GLU A 133 17.00 3.38 19.69
C GLU A 133 16.01 4.56 19.57
N ARG A 134 15.09 4.50 18.62
CA ARG A 134 14.09 5.53 18.35
C ARG A 134 12.66 5.08 18.64
N ALA A 135 12.49 3.92 19.27
CA ALA A 135 11.18 3.34 19.58
C ALA A 135 10.22 4.36 20.25
N GLU A 136 10.71 5.09 21.23
CA GLU A 136 9.94 6.06 22.01
C GLU A 136 9.89 7.48 21.40
N HIS A 137 10.46 7.69 20.21
CA HIS A 137 10.47 8.99 19.58
C HIS A 137 9.20 9.24 18.78
N LEU A 138 8.67 10.45 18.87
CA LEU A 138 7.59 10.93 18.02
C LEU A 138 8.10 11.14 16.58
N PRO A 139 7.21 11.07 15.56
CA PRO A 139 7.60 11.34 14.18
C PRO A 139 8.28 12.70 13.96
N SER A 140 7.95 13.73 14.75
CA SER A 140 8.60 15.03 14.70
C SER A 140 10.11 14.98 14.95
N ALA A 141 10.57 14.04 15.78
CA ALA A 141 11.97 13.83 16.12
C ALA A 141 12.71 12.89 15.16
N LEU A 142 12.03 12.32 14.15
CA LEU A 142 12.62 11.42 13.17
C LEU A 142 13.02 12.16 11.90
N SER A 143 14.16 11.77 11.31
CA SER A 143 14.56 12.23 9.98
C SER A 143 13.59 11.76 8.90
N ALA A 144 13.61 12.38 7.71
CA ALA A 144 12.78 11.97 6.58
C ALA A 144 13.01 10.49 6.17
N GLY A 145 14.26 10.02 6.22
CA GLY A 145 14.61 8.62 5.96
C GLY A 145 14.05 7.67 7.02
N GLN A 146 14.15 8.05 8.30
CA GLN A 146 13.59 7.28 9.40
C GLN A 146 12.06 7.17 9.31
N LYS A 147 11.38 8.28 8.99
CA LYS A 147 9.92 8.27 8.75
C LYS A 147 9.52 7.32 7.62
N ARG A 148 10.26 7.31 6.50
CA ARG A 148 10.01 6.39 5.38
C ARG A 148 10.20 4.94 5.78
N ARG A 149 11.26 4.62 6.53
CA ARG A 149 11.47 3.26 7.04
C ARG A 149 10.36 2.83 8.01
N LEU A 150 9.90 3.73 8.89
CA LEU A 150 8.80 3.45 9.81
C LEU A 150 7.49 3.14 9.08
N VAL A 151 7.15 3.89 8.02
CA VAL A 151 5.97 3.61 7.17
C VAL A 151 6.12 2.26 6.47
N LEU A 152 7.33 1.91 6.00
CA LEU A 152 7.58 0.59 5.44
C LEU A 152 7.33 -0.52 6.47
N GLY A 153 7.81 -0.35 7.70
CA GLY A 153 7.55 -1.30 8.79
C GLY A 153 6.06 -1.49 9.06
N ARG A 154 5.28 -0.41 9.03
CA ARG A 154 3.82 -0.47 9.14
C ARG A 154 3.14 -1.30 8.06
N ALA A 155 3.69 -1.27 6.85
CA ALA A 155 3.13 -2.00 5.72
C ALA A 155 3.57 -3.48 5.70
N LEU A 156 4.58 -3.85 6.48
CA LEU A 156 5.13 -5.21 6.54
C LEU A 156 4.64 -6.01 7.77
N LEU A 157 4.06 -5.34 8.76
CA LEU A 157 3.45 -5.95 9.93
C LEU A 157 2.03 -6.42 9.67
#